data_7f4f506eedacd488fc6561c80c95c284
#
_entry.id   7f4f506eedacd488fc6561c80c95c284
#
_cell.length_a   1.000
_cell.length_b   1.000
_cell.length_c   1.000
_cell.angle_alpha   90.00
_cell.angle_beta   90.00
_cell.angle_gamma   90.00
#
_symmetry.space_group_name_H-M   'P 1'
#
loop_
_entity.id
_entity.type
_entity.pdbx_description
1 polymer ?
#
loop_
_entity_poly.entity_id
_entity_poly.type
_entity_poly.pdbx_seq_one_letter_code
_entity_poly.pdbx_strand_id
1 'polypeptide(L)'
;DPNELYRATEYVKTLGFYEINLNLGCPSDRVQAGCFGAALMTDPDRVSECFEAMLNAAGSQGPNITAKIRLGVNDQNTEQTLPEFLEMLRQRNIRRVIVHARKAVLGGLSPKENREIPPLNYDLVQKMKYQFTDMEIILNGGLKSLDQCIQQLSVFDGVMVGRAAYQTPRILLGVDHQVFGSDPPHKTAFEALMAYQPYVESVLAQGFPLKHLTRHLVGLYHNVPGARRYRQILSERAHLPGANWKVIEDALAAIPDVETI
;
A
#
# COMPACT_ATOMS: atom_id res chain seq x y z
N ASP A 1 1.66 -5.29 -21.55
CA ASP A 1 2.36 -6.06 -22.59
C ASP A 1 3.37 -7.00 -21.93
N PRO A 2 3.35 -8.34 -22.22
CA PRO A 2 4.25 -9.32 -21.61
C PRO A 2 5.74 -9.01 -21.87
N ASN A 3 6.10 -8.54 -23.06
CA ASN A 3 7.50 -8.24 -23.39
C ASN A 3 8.03 -7.02 -22.61
N GLU A 4 7.18 -6.02 -22.37
CA GLU A 4 7.54 -4.87 -21.55
C GLU A 4 7.69 -5.27 -20.08
N LEU A 5 6.81 -6.14 -19.57
CA LEU A 5 6.92 -6.68 -18.21
C LEU A 5 8.17 -7.56 -18.05
N TYR A 6 8.53 -8.35 -19.05
CA TYR A 6 9.79 -9.10 -19.04
C TYR A 6 10.98 -8.15 -18.85
N ARG A 7 11.11 -7.12 -19.70
CA ARG A 7 12.22 -6.14 -19.63
C ARG A 7 12.20 -5.35 -18.31
N ALA A 8 11.01 -4.94 -17.84
CA ALA A 8 10.87 -4.23 -16.58
C ALA A 8 11.30 -5.11 -15.41
N THR A 9 10.92 -6.38 -15.40
CA THR A 9 11.31 -7.34 -14.37
C THR A 9 12.82 -7.59 -14.36
N GLU A 10 13.45 -7.79 -15.52
CA GLU A 10 14.90 -7.90 -15.63
C GLU A 10 15.62 -6.66 -15.07
N TYR A 11 15.14 -5.47 -15.41
CA TYR A 11 15.73 -4.24 -14.87
C TYR A 11 15.56 -4.12 -13.35
N VAL A 12 14.34 -4.33 -12.84
CA VAL A 12 14.05 -4.22 -11.40
C VAL A 12 14.81 -5.28 -10.58
N LYS A 13 15.04 -6.46 -11.14
CA LYS A 13 15.87 -7.51 -10.54
C LYS A 13 17.29 -7.00 -10.25
N THR A 14 17.88 -6.16 -11.11
CA THR A 14 19.23 -5.60 -10.89
C THR A 14 19.29 -4.62 -9.71
N LEU A 15 18.15 -4.13 -9.25
CA LEU A 15 18.02 -3.21 -8.11
C LEU A 15 17.94 -3.94 -6.76
N GLY A 16 17.92 -5.28 -6.75
CA GLY A 16 17.95 -6.09 -5.54
C GLY A 16 16.63 -6.14 -4.75
N PHE A 17 15.49 -5.85 -5.36
CA PHE A 17 14.19 -6.00 -4.71
C PHE A 17 13.86 -7.47 -4.45
N TYR A 18 13.29 -7.73 -3.28
CA TYR A 18 12.86 -9.07 -2.87
C TYR A 18 11.58 -9.53 -3.56
N GLU A 19 10.69 -8.58 -3.90
CA GLU A 19 9.36 -8.85 -4.47
C GLU A 19 9.04 -7.85 -5.59
N ILE A 20 8.39 -8.33 -6.65
CA ILE A 20 7.77 -7.52 -7.70
C ILE A 20 6.30 -7.88 -7.76
N ASN A 21 5.43 -6.88 -7.54
CA ASN A 21 3.99 -7.07 -7.50
C ASN A 21 3.31 -6.50 -8.75
N LEU A 22 2.54 -7.33 -9.45
CA LEU A 22 1.70 -6.88 -10.56
C LEU A 22 0.39 -6.29 -10.04
N ASN A 23 0.13 -5.02 -10.36
CA ASN A 23 -1.08 -4.33 -9.97
C ASN A 23 -2.22 -4.63 -10.94
N LEU A 24 -3.19 -5.42 -10.49
CA LEU A 24 -4.42 -5.78 -11.21
C LEU A 24 -5.67 -5.20 -10.51
N GLY A 25 -5.53 -4.16 -9.69
CA GLY A 25 -6.64 -3.65 -8.88
C GLY A 25 -6.92 -2.15 -9.02
N CYS A 26 -6.13 -1.40 -9.79
CA CYS A 26 -6.33 0.04 -9.97
C CYS A 26 -7.44 0.33 -10.99
N PRO A 27 -8.54 1.02 -10.60
CA PRO A 27 -9.66 1.33 -11.51
C PRO A 27 -9.59 2.72 -12.15
N SER A 28 -8.44 3.41 -12.11
CA SER A 28 -8.37 4.79 -12.62
C SER A 28 -8.42 4.83 -14.16
N ASP A 29 -9.07 5.86 -14.71
CA ASP A 29 -9.23 6.02 -16.16
C ASP A 29 -7.89 6.08 -16.90
N ARG A 30 -6.87 6.72 -16.31
CA ARG A 30 -5.52 6.75 -16.87
C ARG A 30 -4.93 5.34 -17.01
N VAL A 31 -5.19 4.47 -16.02
CA VAL A 31 -4.70 3.08 -16.01
C VAL A 31 -5.52 2.23 -16.98
N GLN A 32 -6.83 2.48 -17.06
CA GLN A 32 -7.71 1.80 -18.03
C GLN A 32 -7.33 2.12 -19.48
N ALA A 33 -7.06 3.40 -19.79
CA ALA A 33 -6.63 3.83 -21.13
C ALA A 33 -5.34 3.12 -21.61
N GLY A 34 -4.46 2.72 -20.66
CA GLY A 34 -3.26 1.93 -20.95
C GLY A 34 -3.50 0.40 -20.89
N CYS A 35 -4.72 -0.08 -20.70
CA CYS A 35 -5.04 -1.49 -20.46
C CYS A 35 -4.27 -2.10 -19.29
N PHE A 36 -4.17 -1.36 -18.17
CA PHE A 36 -3.50 -1.79 -16.94
C PHE A 36 -4.50 -1.94 -15.78
N GLY A 37 -3.99 -2.40 -14.62
CA GLY A 37 -4.73 -2.43 -13.37
C GLY A 37 -5.96 -3.33 -13.42
N ALA A 38 -7.11 -2.83 -12.94
CA ALA A 38 -8.31 -3.63 -12.80
C ALA A 38 -8.90 -4.07 -14.17
N ALA A 39 -8.66 -3.31 -15.24
CA ALA A 39 -9.08 -3.70 -16.58
C ALA A 39 -8.46 -5.03 -17.03
N LEU A 40 -7.23 -5.34 -16.63
CA LEU A 40 -6.60 -6.63 -16.94
C LEU A 40 -7.31 -7.83 -16.29
N MET A 41 -8.04 -7.66 -15.19
CA MET A 41 -8.80 -8.77 -14.61
C MET A 41 -9.95 -9.26 -15.52
N THR A 42 -10.30 -8.53 -16.56
CA THR A 42 -11.29 -8.97 -17.56
C THR A 42 -10.68 -9.81 -18.69
N ASP A 43 -9.35 -9.93 -18.71
CA ASP A 43 -8.59 -10.73 -19.70
C ASP A 43 -7.57 -11.65 -18.95
N PRO A 44 -8.04 -12.76 -18.37
CA PRO A 44 -7.19 -13.68 -17.61
C PRO A 44 -6.06 -14.31 -18.43
N ASP A 45 -6.27 -14.53 -19.74
CA ASP A 45 -5.27 -15.09 -20.63
C ASP A 45 -4.08 -14.14 -20.79
N ARG A 46 -4.36 -12.86 -21.01
CA ARG A 46 -3.33 -11.82 -21.05
C ARG A 46 -2.59 -11.69 -19.73
N VAL A 47 -3.29 -11.76 -18.60
CA VAL A 47 -2.67 -11.75 -17.27
C VAL A 47 -1.74 -12.96 -17.10
N SER A 48 -2.17 -14.13 -17.55
CA SER A 48 -1.38 -15.36 -17.52
C SER A 48 -0.08 -15.21 -18.31
N GLU A 49 -0.13 -14.66 -19.54
CA GLU A 49 1.07 -14.36 -20.36
C GLU A 49 2.00 -13.36 -19.67
N CYS A 50 1.43 -12.34 -19.03
CA CYS A 50 2.19 -11.34 -18.27
C CYS A 50 2.97 -11.99 -17.11
N PHE A 51 2.35 -12.85 -16.33
CA PHE A 51 3.02 -13.56 -15.24
C PHE A 51 4.07 -14.52 -15.74
N GLU A 52 3.82 -15.24 -16.83
CA GLU A 52 4.82 -16.11 -17.44
C GLU A 52 6.08 -15.33 -17.84
N ALA A 53 5.91 -14.17 -18.49
CA ALA A 53 7.00 -13.29 -18.86
C ALA A 53 7.78 -12.77 -17.64
N MET A 54 7.09 -12.35 -16.58
CA MET A 54 7.73 -11.89 -15.34
C MET A 54 8.50 -13.00 -14.63
N LEU A 55 7.93 -14.21 -14.54
CA LEU A 55 8.58 -15.38 -13.93
C LEU A 55 9.83 -15.81 -14.70
N ASN A 56 9.76 -15.81 -16.02
CA ASN A 56 10.90 -16.11 -16.89
C ASN A 56 12.04 -15.11 -16.68
N ALA A 57 11.74 -13.81 -16.57
CA ALA A 57 12.71 -12.75 -16.30
C ALA A 57 13.29 -12.83 -14.88
N ALA A 58 12.46 -13.10 -13.88
CA ALA A 58 12.89 -13.24 -12.49
C ALA A 58 13.85 -14.42 -12.34
N GLY A 59 13.53 -15.56 -12.95
CA GLY A 59 14.29 -16.82 -12.78
C GLY A 59 14.16 -17.38 -11.37
N SER A 60 14.80 -18.52 -11.12
CA SER A 60 14.67 -19.27 -9.86
C SER A 60 15.30 -18.60 -8.63
N GLN A 61 16.20 -17.66 -8.81
CA GLN A 61 16.92 -16.95 -7.75
C GLN A 61 16.57 -15.45 -7.70
N GLY A 62 15.59 -15.03 -8.48
CA GLY A 62 15.15 -13.64 -8.57
C GLY A 62 14.09 -13.27 -7.53
N PRO A 63 13.50 -12.08 -7.67
CA PRO A 63 12.45 -11.59 -6.79
C PRO A 63 11.19 -12.45 -6.88
N ASN A 64 10.44 -12.54 -5.79
CA ASN A 64 9.12 -13.15 -5.79
C ASN A 64 8.15 -12.36 -6.68
N ILE A 65 7.44 -13.04 -7.56
CA ILE A 65 6.40 -12.42 -8.37
C ILE A 65 5.05 -12.64 -7.68
N THR A 66 4.34 -11.55 -7.41
CA THR A 66 3.09 -11.54 -6.66
C THR A 66 2.02 -10.73 -7.37
N ALA A 67 0.77 -10.82 -6.92
CA ALA A 67 -0.35 -10.11 -7.51
C ALA A 67 -1.09 -9.26 -6.47
N LYS A 68 -1.63 -8.09 -6.92
CA LYS A 68 -2.62 -7.34 -6.14
C LYS A 68 -3.88 -7.16 -6.96
N ILE A 69 -4.98 -7.75 -6.48
CA ILE A 69 -6.25 -7.89 -7.21
C ILE A 69 -7.43 -7.26 -6.48
N ARG A 70 -8.59 -7.25 -7.15
CA ARG A 70 -9.93 -6.99 -6.60
C ARG A 70 -10.74 -8.30 -6.55
N LEU A 71 -11.97 -8.25 -6.01
CA LEU A 71 -12.89 -9.38 -6.02
C LEU A 71 -13.42 -9.71 -7.41
N GLY A 72 -13.36 -8.77 -8.32
CA GLY A 72 -13.87 -8.80 -9.68
C GLY A 72 -14.07 -7.38 -10.19
N VAL A 73 -14.59 -7.25 -11.40
CA VAL A 73 -14.75 -5.98 -12.13
C VAL A 73 -16.21 -5.83 -12.59
N ASN A 74 -16.76 -4.63 -12.44
CA ASN A 74 -18.11 -4.26 -12.89
C ASN A 74 -19.19 -5.27 -12.43
N ASP A 75 -19.96 -5.84 -13.35
CA ASP A 75 -21.08 -6.74 -13.07
C ASP A 75 -20.67 -8.21 -12.89
N GLN A 76 -19.37 -8.52 -12.91
CA GLN A 76 -18.90 -9.90 -12.70
C GLN A 76 -19.44 -10.47 -11.39
N ASN A 77 -19.80 -11.75 -11.42
CA ASN A 77 -20.14 -12.51 -10.22
C ASN A 77 -18.87 -12.84 -9.43
N THR A 78 -18.64 -12.16 -8.33
CA THR A 78 -17.42 -12.33 -7.54
C THR A 78 -17.23 -13.70 -6.93
N GLU A 79 -18.33 -14.42 -6.63
CA GLU A 79 -18.30 -15.80 -6.09
C GLU A 79 -17.76 -16.81 -7.11
N GLN A 80 -17.83 -16.48 -8.40
CA GLN A 80 -17.30 -17.28 -9.50
C GLN A 80 -15.96 -16.73 -9.98
N THR A 81 -15.89 -15.42 -10.25
CA THR A 81 -14.70 -14.78 -10.85
C THR A 81 -13.47 -14.86 -9.96
N LEU A 82 -13.63 -14.64 -8.64
CA LEU A 82 -12.47 -14.63 -7.74
C LEU A 82 -11.79 -15.99 -7.62
N PRO A 83 -12.52 -17.11 -7.36
CA PRO A 83 -11.86 -18.42 -7.30
C PRO A 83 -11.26 -18.86 -8.64
N GLU A 84 -11.92 -18.57 -9.78
CA GLU A 84 -11.36 -18.86 -11.11
C GLU A 84 -10.05 -18.09 -11.35
N PHE A 85 -10.02 -16.81 -10.97
CA PHE A 85 -8.83 -15.98 -11.12
C PHE A 85 -7.69 -16.43 -10.20
N LEU A 86 -7.98 -16.79 -8.95
CA LEU A 86 -6.98 -17.34 -8.03
C LEU A 86 -6.45 -18.69 -8.52
N GLU A 87 -7.29 -19.54 -9.09
CA GLU A 87 -6.86 -20.81 -9.66
C GLU A 87 -5.90 -20.60 -10.85
N MET A 88 -6.20 -19.67 -11.74
CA MET A 88 -5.29 -19.28 -12.83
C MET A 88 -3.94 -18.81 -12.29
N LEU A 89 -3.93 -17.93 -11.27
CA LEU A 89 -2.70 -17.47 -10.63
C LEU A 89 -1.91 -18.64 -10.00
N ARG A 90 -2.61 -19.55 -9.31
CA ARG A 90 -2.04 -20.76 -8.70
C ARG A 90 -1.36 -21.65 -9.73
N GLN A 91 -1.99 -21.87 -10.88
CA GLN A 91 -1.45 -22.67 -11.99
C GLN A 91 -0.20 -22.03 -12.60
N ARG A 92 -0.08 -20.68 -12.54
CA ARG A 92 1.12 -19.94 -12.94
C ARG A 92 2.16 -19.81 -11.81
N ASN A 93 2.00 -20.58 -10.73
CA ASN A 93 2.89 -20.55 -9.56
C ASN A 93 3.00 -19.19 -8.86
N ILE A 94 1.97 -18.35 -8.97
CA ILE A 94 1.84 -17.12 -8.18
C ILE A 94 1.21 -17.52 -6.84
N ARG A 95 1.99 -17.54 -5.77
CA ARG A 95 1.59 -18.06 -4.47
C ARG A 95 1.16 -17.00 -3.47
N ARG A 96 1.55 -15.75 -3.65
CA ARG A 96 1.16 -14.63 -2.78
C ARG A 96 0.27 -13.66 -3.51
N VAL A 97 -0.94 -13.45 -2.97
CA VAL A 97 -1.94 -12.57 -3.58
C VAL A 97 -2.54 -11.62 -2.54
N ILE A 98 -2.48 -10.33 -2.84
CA ILE A 98 -3.11 -9.29 -2.04
C ILE A 98 -4.50 -9.02 -2.60
N VAL A 99 -5.54 -9.31 -1.83
CA VAL A 99 -6.94 -9.17 -2.26
C VAL A 99 -7.55 -7.92 -1.64
N HIS A 100 -7.81 -6.90 -2.45
CA HIS A 100 -8.66 -5.80 -2.00
C HIS A 100 -10.12 -6.27 -1.99
N ALA A 101 -10.69 -6.39 -0.80
CA ALA A 101 -12.00 -6.99 -0.56
C ALA A 101 -13.19 -6.17 -1.08
N ARG A 102 -13.06 -5.56 -2.26
CA ARG A 102 -14.10 -4.83 -3.01
C ARG A 102 -14.00 -5.11 -4.49
N LYS A 103 -15.14 -5.06 -5.20
CA LYS A 103 -15.14 -5.02 -6.67
C LYS A 103 -14.47 -3.72 -7.18
N ALA A 104 -13.94 -3.75 -8.37
CA ALA A 104 -13.60 -2.55 -9.12
C ALA A 104 -14.75 -2.17 -10.04
N VAL A 105 -15.11 -0.88 -10.07
CA VAL A 105 -16.06 -0.33 -11.03
C VAL A 105 -15.27 0.51 -12.02
N LEU A 106 -15.24 0.08 -13.27
CA LEU A 106 -14.59 0.76 -14.38
C LEU A 106 -15.59 1.71 -15.04
N GLY A 107 -15.23 3.00 -15.09
CA GLY A 107 -16.16 4.05 -15.51
C GLY A 107 -17.14 4.46 -14.42
N GLY A 108 -17.49 5.72 -14.37
CA GLY A 108 -18.51 6.28 -13.47
C GLY A 108 -18.11 6.50 -12.01
N LEU A 109 -17.05 5.86 -11.51
CA LEU A 109 -16.53 6.07 -10.16
C LEU A 109 -15.06 6.49 -10.19
N SER A 110 -14.73 7.57 -9.50
CA SER A 110 -13.34 7.96 -9.26
C SER A 110 -12.56 6.87 -8.49
N PRO A 111 -11.22 6.88 -8.51
CA PRO A 111 -10.43 5.95 -7.70
C PRO A 111 -10.70 6.06 -6.19
N LYS A 112 -11.13 7.23 -5.70
CA LYS A 112 -11.54 7.41 -4.29
C LYS A 112 -12.83 6.68 -4.01
N GLU A 113 -13.86 6.90 -4.82
CA GLU A 113 -15.18 6.27 -4.71
C GLU A 113 -15.09 4.75 -4.84
N ASN A 114 -14.26 4.24 -5.74
CA ASN A 114 -13.96 2.81 -5.89
C ASN A 114 -13.35 2.16 -4.62
N ARG A 115 -12.87 2.94 -3.67
CA ARG A 115 -12.39 2.46 -2.36
C ARG A 115 -13.41 2.61 -1.24
N GLU A 116 -14.57 3.21 -1.52
CA GLU A 116 -15.58 3.57 -0.52
C GLU A 116 -16.96 2.98 -0.84
N ILE A 117 -17.44 3.15 -2.07
CA ILE A 117 -18.81 2.80 -2.48
C ILE A 117 -19.00 1.29 -2.64
N PRO A 118 -18.19 0.54 -3.43
CA PRO A 118 -18.40 -0.90 -3.51
C PRO A 118 -18.26 -1.55 -2.11
N PRO A 119 -19.16 -2.41 -1.67
CA PRO A 119 -19.11 -2.98 -0.33
C PRO A 119 -17.88 -3.85 -0.13
N LEU A 120 -17.36 -3.88 1.12
CA LEU A 120 -16.38 -4.85 1.54
C LEU A 120 -17.02 -6.23 1.67
N ASN A 121 -16.32 -7.25 1.19
CA ASN A 121 -16.71 -8.64 1.36
C ASN A 121 -15.50 -9.45 1.89
N TYR A 122 -15.28 -9.38 3.19
CA TYR A 122 -14.22 -10.15 3.86
C TYR A 122 -14.55 -11.63 3.89
N ASP A 123 -15.83 -11.99 4.00
CA ASP A 123 -16.27 -13.39 4.06
C ASP A 123 -15.88 -14.16 2.79
N LEU A 124 -16.02 -13.52 1.62
CA LEU A 124 -15.57 -14.12 0.37
C LEU A 124 -14.05 -14.32 0.34
N VAL A 125 -13.28 -13.34 0.81
CA VAL A 125 -11.81 -13.48 0.86
C VAL A 125 -11.40 -14.58 1.84
N GLN A 126 -12.08 -14.69 2.98
CA GLN A 126 -11.87 -15.75 3.97
C GLN A 126 -12.20 -17.13 3.39
N LYS A 127 -13.29 -17.26 2.63
CA LYS A 127 -13.62 -18.48 1.90
C LYS A 127 -12.50 -18.88 0.94
N MET A 128 -11.92 -17.91 0.22
CA MET A 128 -10.77 -18.16 -0.64
C MET A 128 -9.53 -18.62 0.14
N LYS A 129 -9.26 -18.02 1.31
CA LYS A 129 -8.15 -18.46 2.18
C LYS A 129 -8.28 -19.93 2.59
N TYR A 130 -9.47 -20.39 2.90
CA TYR A 130 -9.71 -21.80 3.24
C TYR A 130 -9.70 -22.73 2.02
N GLN A 131 -10.06 -22.24 0.85
CA GLN A 131 -10.05 -23.02 -0.38
C GLN A 131 -8.64 -23.18 -0.97
N PHE A 132 -7.81 -22.12 -0.92
CA PHE A 132 -6.48 -22.07 -1.51
C PHE A 132 -5.41 -22.12 -0.41
N THR A 133 -5.30 -23.26 0.29
CA THR A 133 -4.41 -23.44 1.45
C THR A 133 -2.92 -23.40 1.11
N ASP A 134 -2.57 -23.57 -0.16
CA ASP A 134 -1.21 -23.50 -0.71
C ASP A 134 -0.85 -22.11 -1.24
N MET A 135 -1.73 -21.11 -1.03
CA MET A 135 -1.51 -19.71 -1.36
C MET A 135 -1.49 -18.83 -0.12
N GLU A 136 -0.65 -17.81 -0.13
CA GLU A 136 -0.67 -16.72 0.85
C GLU A 136 -1.70 -15.66 0.42
N ILE A 137 -2.80 -15.58 1.15
CA ILE A 137 -3.86 -14.60 0.90
C ILE A 137 -3.74 -13.45 1.90
N ILE A 138 -3.39 -12.27 1.39
CA ILE A 138 -3.21 -11.04 2.16
C ILE A 138 -4.44 -10.16 2.00
N LEU A 139 -5.12 -9.86 3.11
CA LEU A 139 -6.31 -9.02 3.11
C LEU A 139 -5.96 -7.54 2.95
N ASN A 140 -6.65 -6.85 2.05
CA ASN A 140 -6.59 -5.40 1.90
C ASN A 140 -7.98 -4.79 1.82
N GLY A 141 -8.12 -3.55 2.25
CA GLY A 141 -9.34 -2.74 2.14
C GLY A 141 -10.03 -2.51 3.48
N GLY A 142 -10.35 -1.26 3.78
CA GLY A 142 -11.15 -0.87 4.94
C GLY A 142 -10.43 -0.89 6.30
N LEU A 143 -9.23 -1.44 6.42
CA LEU A 143 -8.47 -1.50 7.67
C LEU A 143 -8.02 -0.09 8.09
N LYS A 144 -8.41 0.33 9.30
CA LYS A 144 -8.23 1.69 9.82
C LYS A 144 -7.44 1.77 11.13
N SER A 145 -7.29 0.66 11.84
CA SER A 145 -6.56 0.58 13.11
C SER A 145 -5.70 -0.68 13.18
N LEU A 146 -4.73 -0.68 14.07
CA LEU A 146 -3.87 -1.84 14.31
C LEU A 146 -4.69 -3.02 14.90
N ASP A 147 -5.63 -2.75 15.79
CA ASP A 147 -6.51 -3.78 16.35
C ASP A 147 -7.31 -4.52 15.27
N GLN A 148 -7.84 -3.77 14.28
CA GLN A 148 -8.50 -4.38 13.13
C GLN A 148 -7.53 -5.25 12.31
N CYS A 149 -6.28 -4.82 12.15
CA CYS A 149 -5.25 -5.60 11.47
C CYS A 149 -4.96 -6.90 12.23
N ILE A 150 -4.74 -6.83 13.54
CA ILE A 150 -4.47 -7.99 14.40
C ILE A 150 -5.64 -8.98 14.36
N GLN A 151 -6.88 -8.49 14.42
CA GLN A 151 -8.06 -9.33 14.28
C GLN A 151 -8.07 -10.10 12.95
N GLN A 152 -7.70 -9.46 11.84
CA GLN A 152 -7.67 -10.14 10.55
C GLN A 152 -6.47 -11.09 10.39
N LEU A 153 -5.35 -10.82 11.06
CA LEU A 153 -4.18 -11.71 11.06
C LEU A 153 -4.44 -13.07 11.71
N SER A 154 -5.54 -13.23 12.48
CA SER A 154 -5.96 -14.54 12.98
C SER A 154 -6.52 -15.46 11.89
N VAL A 155 -6.86 -14.90 10.72
CA VAL A 155 -7.48 -15.61 9.60
C VAL A 155 -6.59 -15.63 8.36
N PHE A 156 -5.99 -14.49 8.03
CA PHE A 156 -5.22 -14.29 6.81
C PHE A 156 -3.71 -14.36 7.07
N ASP A 157 -2.93 -14.70 6.04
CA ASP A 157 -1.46 -14.77 6.11
C ASP A 157 -0.81 -13.40 6.28
N GLY A 158 -1.57 -12.35 6.01
CA GLY A 158 -1.12 -10.98 6.17
C GLY A 158 -2.25 -9.98 5.93
N VAL A 159 -1.96 -8.73 6.25
CA VAL A 159 -2.85 -7.60 5.98
C VAL A 159 -2.09 -6.47 5.30
N MET A 160 -2.73 -5.79 4.36
CA MET A 160 -2.18 -4.59 3.73
C MET A 160 -2.97 -3.36 4.13
N VAL A 161 -2.33 -2.43 4.82
CA VAL A 161 -2.88 -1.13 5.19
C VAL A 161 -2.43 -0.08 4.17
N GLY A 162 -3.35 0.73 3.69
CA GLY A 162 -3.05 1.81 2.75
C GLY A 162 -3.30 3.18 3.36
N ARG A 163 -4.49 3.72 3.14
CA ARG A 163 -4.86 5.09 3.53
C ARG A 163 -4.67 5.38 5.02
N ALA A 164 -4.98 4.45 5.89
CA ALA A 164 -4.84 4.66 7.33
C ALA A 164 -3.38 4.89 7.73
N ALA A 165 -2.43 4.12 7.20
CA ALA A 165 -1.01 4.32 7.44
C ALA A 165 -0.51 5.67 6.92
N TYR A 166 -1.06 6.18 5.80
CA TYR A 166 -0.68 7.48 5.26
C TYR A 166 -1.34 8.66 6.01
N GLN A 167 -2.62 8.50 6.39
CA GLN A 167 -3.39 9.57 7.04
C GLN A 167 -3.12 9.68 8.54
N THR A 168 -2.73 8.58 9.17
CA THR A 168 -2.43 8.48 10.60
C THR A 168 -1.20 7.57 10.80
N PRO A 169 0.01 8.00 10.41
CA PRO A 169 1.21 7.15 10.41
C PRO A 169 1.52 6.52 11.78
N ARG A 170 1.07 7.12 12.87
CA ARG A 170 1.25 6.58 14.24
C ARG A 170 0.68 5.16 14.44
N ILE A 171 -0.24 4.72 13.59
CA ILE A 171 -0.72 3.33 13.62
C ILE A 171 0.45 2.33 13.46
N LEU A 172 1.55 2.74 12.82
CA LEU A 172 2.69 1.89 12.57
C LEU A 172 3.61 1.72 13.79
N LEU A 173 3.56 2.61 14.79
CA LEU A 173 4.40 2.53 16.00
C LEU A 173 4.20 1.23 16.80
N GLY A 174 2.99 0.67 16.76
CA GLY A 174 2.68 -0.58 17.47
C GLY A 174 2.94 -1.86 16.67
N VAL A 175 3.29 -1.77 15.39
CA VAL A 175 3.36 -2.94 14.50
C VAL A 175 4.47 -3.90 14.92
N ASP A 176 5.69 -3.39 15.16
CA ASP A 176 6.82 -4.23 15.54
C ASP A 176 6.51 -5.04 16.79
N HIS A 177 5.96 -4.40 17.82
CA HIS A 177 5.66 -5.07 19.08
C HIS A 177 4.42 -5.98 18.99
N GLN A 178 3.31 -5.49 18.46
CA GLN A 178 2.03 -6.19 18.52
C GLN A 178 1.86 -7.27 17.45
N VAL A 179 2.54 -7.12 16.30
CA VAL A 179 2.45 -8.07 15.18
C VAL A 179 3.67 -8.99 15.13
N PHE A 180 4.87 -8.43 15.32
CA PHE A 180 6.11 -9.21 15.17
C PHE A 180 6.75 -9.59 16.50
N GLY A 181 6.27 -9.08 17.65
CA GLY A 181 6.81 -9.39 18.97
C GLY A 181 8.24 -8.86 19.19
N SER A 182 8.66 -7.89 18.40
CA SER A 182 9.99 -7.27 18.48
C SER A 182 9.92 -5.88 19.10
N ASP A 183 11.04 -5.43 19.68
CA ASP A 183 11.12 -4.07 20.20
C ASP A 183 11.07 -3.06 19.04
N PRO A 184 10.19 -2.04 19.12
CA PRO A 184 10.11 -1.02 18.08
C PRO A 184 11.36 -0.12 18.11
N PRO A 185 11.90 0.27 16.96
CA PRO A 185 13.05 1.18 16.89
C PRO A 185 12.74 2.57 17.46
N HIS A 186 11.46 2.95 17.44
CA HIS A 186 10.94 4.21 17.97
C HIS A 186 9.62 3.95 18.68
N LYS A 187 9.47 4.48 19.90
CA LYS A 187 8.28 4.29 20.73
C LYS A 187 7.24 5.40 20.52
N THR A 188 7.67 6.56 20.08
CA THR A 188 6.82 7.73 19.89
C THR A 188 6.97 8.30 18.47
N ALA A 189 5.96 9.07 18.05
CA ALA A 189 6.02 9.79 16.79
C ALA A 189 7.13 10.86 16.79
N PHE A 190 7.45 11.41 17.96
CA PHE A 190 8.53 12.36 18.14
C PHE A 190 9.89 11.71 17.86
N GLU A 191 10.19 10.56 18.50
CA GLU A 191 11.42 9.81 18.25
C GLU A 191 11.61 9.45 16.77
N ALA A 192 10.54 8.93 16.14
CA ALA A 192 10.56 8.59 14.72
C ALA A 192 10.82 9.82 13.83
N LEU A 193 10.24 10.97 14.20
CA LEU A 193 10.45 12.21 13.45
C LEU A 193 11.87 12.77 13.66
N MET A 194 12.42 12.67 14.86
CA MET A 194 13.82 13.07 15.11
C MET A 194 14.81 12.19 14.31
N ALA A 195 14.55 10.90 14.22
CA ALA A 195 15.34 9.99 13.39
C ALA A 195 15.26 10.30 11.89
N TYR A 196 14.18 10.96 11.43
CA TYR A 196 14.01 11.39 10.05
C TYR A 196 14.79 12.68 9.70
N GLN A 197 15.21 13.47 10.69
CA GLN A 197 15.90 14.75 10.49
C GLN A 197 17.15 14.66 9.60
N PRO A 198 18.10 13.72 9.80
CA PRO A 198 19.29 13.64 8.96
C PRO A 198 18.97 13.41 7.48
N TYR A 199 17.93 12.63 7.20
CA TYR A 199 17.47 12.42 5.83
C TYR A 199 16.89 13.71 5.23
N VAL A 200 16.06 14.44 5.98
CA VAL A 200 15.51 15.73 5.54
C VAL A 200 16.62 16.71 5.20
N GLU A 201 17.61 16.85 6.08
CA GLU A 201 18.76 17.75 5.87
C GLU A 201 19.57 17.34 4.63
N SER A 202 19.81 16.05 4.44
CA SER A 202 20.52 15.53 3.26
C SER A 202 19.76 15.85 1.95
N VAL A 203 18.44 15.72 1.94
CA VAL A 203 17.62 16.01 0.75
C VAL A 203 17.55 17.51 0.47
N LEU A 204 17.48 18.34 1.53
CA LEU A 204 17.55 19.81 1.40
C LEU A 204 18.90 20.27 0.84
N ALA A 205 20.01 19.65 1.27
CA ALA A 205 21.35 19.94 0.76
C ALA A 205 21.50 19.62 -0.75
N GLN A 206 20.68 18.71 -1.28
CA GLN A 206 20.59 18.40 -2.71
C GLN A 206 19.69 19.38 -3.49
N GLY A 207 19.12 20.41 -2.82
CA GLY A 207 18.29 21.45 -3.43
C GLY A 207 16.81 21.10 -3.55
N PHE A 208 16.34 19.99 -3.00
CA PHE A 208 14.92 19.66 -3.00
C PHE A 208 14.16 20.49 -1.94
N PRO A 209 12.98 21.02 -2.28
CA PRO A 209 12.22 21.85 -1.34
C PRO A 209 11.58 21.03 -0.22
N LEU A 210 11.55 21.59 1.00
CA LEU A 210 11.02 20.96 2.21
C LEU A 210 9.58 20.45 2.07
N LYS A 211 8.74 21.12 1.30
CA LYS A 211 7.34 20.71 1.05
C LYS A 211 7.18 19.28 0.52
N HIS A 212 8.18 18.76 -0.21
CA HIS A 212 8.15 17.39 -0.74
C HIS A 212 8.28 16.34 0.37
N LEU A 213 8.87 16.71 1.49
CA LEU A 213 9.08 15.86 2.66
C LEU A 213 7.94 16.02 3.67
N THR A 214 7.57 17.27 3.99
CA THR A 214 6.56 17.57 5.02
C THR A 214 5.13 17.17 4.63
N ARG A 215 4.81 17.06 3.34
CA ARG A 215 3.49 16.60 2.90
C ARG A 215 3.11 15.19 3.43
N HIS A 216 4.10 14.39 3.77
CA HIS A 216 3.92 13.05 4.35
C HIS A 216 3.78 13.08 5.87
N LEU A 217 4.08 14.22 6.51
CA LEU A 217 4.06 14.40 7.95
C LEU A 217 2.75 15.00 8.47
N VAL A 218 1.91 15.56 7.60
CA VAL A 218 0.70 16.28 8.00
C VAL A 218 -0.31 15.45 8.80
N GLY A 219 -0.28 14.12 8.63
CA GLY A 219 -1.12 13.17 9.35
C GLY A 219 -0.53 12.65 10.67
N LEU A 220 0.74 12.95 10.96
CA LEU A 220 1.49 12.33 12.06
C LEU A 220 0.81 12.53 13.43
N TYR A 221 0.31 13.73 13.70
CA TYR A 221 -0.39 14.08 14.94
C TYR A 221 -1.92 14.19 14.77
N HIS A 222 -2.51 13.41 13.85
CA HIS A 222 -3.96 13.41 13.66
C HIS A 222 -4.68 13.05 14.97
N ASN A 223 -5.77 13.78 15.31
CA ASN A 223 -6.55 13.64 16.53
C ASN A 223 -5.77 13.89 17.86
N VAL A 224 -4.71 14.69 17.81
CA VAL A 224 -3.97 15.13 18.99
C VAL A 224 -4.25 16.63 19.23
N PRO A 225 -4.31 17.11 20.48
CA PRO A 225 -4.33 18.56 20.77
C PRO A 225 -3.19 19.27 20.03
N GLY A 226 -3.45 20.46 19.46
CA GLY A 226 -2.46 21.18 18.67
C GLY A 226 -2.32 20.75 17.20
N ALA A 227 -2.83 19.59 16.79
CA ALA A 227 -2.69 19.06 15.42
C ALA A 227 -3.12 20.01 14.29
N ARG A 228 -4.13 20.86 14.55
CA ARG A 228 -4.56 21.86 13.55
C ARG A 228 -3.45 22.88 13.29
N ARG A 229 -2.81 23.38 14.36
CA ARG A 229 -1.73 24.36 14.27
C ARG A 229 -0.46 23.73 13.67
N TYR A 230 -0.13 22.51 14.05
CA TYR A 230 0.94 21.73 13.45
C TYR A 230 0.79 21.65 11.92
N ARG A 231 -0.35 21.19 11.43
CA ARG A 231 -0.63 21.12 9.99
C ARG A 231 -0.59 22.47 9.30
N GLN A 232 -1.11 23.52 9.95
CA GLN A 232 -1.12 24.87 9.43
C GLN A 232 0.32 25.35 9.20
N ILE A 233 1.20 25.23 10.17
CA ILE A 233 2.61 25.66 10.07
C ILE A 233 3.31 24.93 8.92
N LEU A 234 3.17 23.61 8.83
CA LEU A 234 3.76 22.84 7.74
C LEU A 234 3.25 23.29 6.36
N SER A 235 1.93 23.50 6.23
CA SER A 235 1.31 23.89 4.96
C SER A 235 1.68 25.30 4.51
N GLU A 236 1.74 26.25 5.46
CA GLU A 236 1.99 27.66 5.17
C GLU A 236 3.48 27.98 4.99
N ARG A 237 4.39 27.19 5.60
CA ARG A 237 5.81 27.58 5.67
C ARG A 237 6.74 26.65 4.92
N ALA A 238 6.42 25.36 4.75
CA ALA A 238 7.33 24.41 4.12
C ALA A 238 7.56 24.67 2.61
N HIS A 239 6.74 25.47 1.96
CA HIS A 239 6.91 25.83 0.54
C HIS A 239 7.68 27.14 0.32
N LEU A 240 7.98 27.88 1.39
CA LEU A 240 8.71 29.14 1.28
C LEU A 240 10.18 28.93 0.92
N PRO A 241 10.79 29.88 0.20
CA PRO A 241 12.23 29.84 -0.07
C PRO A 241 13.06 29.76 1.22
N GLY A 242 14.05 28.88 1.26
CA GLY A 242 14.91 28.68 2.44
C GLY A 242 14.27 27.91 3.59
N ALA A 243 13.05 27.36 3.42
CA ALA A 243 12.43 26.51 4.42
C ALA A 243 13.31 25.29 4.73
N ASN A 244 13.55 25.05 6.03
CA ASN A 244 14.43 24.02 6.53
C ASN A 244 13.80 23.31 7.74
N TRP A 245 14.57 22.49 8.46
CA TRP A 245 14.10 21.72 9.61
C TRP A 245 13.41 22.56 10.68
N LYS A 246 13.79 23.83 10.84
CA LYS A 246 13.15 24.76 11.79
C LYS A 246 11.63 24.87 11.63
N VAL A 247 11.12 24.71 10.41
CA VAL A 247 9.67 24.70 10.18
C VAL A 247 8.99 23.52 10.87
N ILE A 248 9.65 22.37 10.90
CA ILE A 248 9.16 21.16 11.58
C ILE A 248 9.22 21.35 13.10
N GLU A 249 10.30 21.89 13.63
CA GLU A 249 10.42 22.20 15.06
C GLU A 249 9.34 23.17 15.51
N ASP A 250 9.09 24.23 14.75
CA ASP A 250 8.04 25.22 15.06
C ASP A 250 6.63 24.58 14.99
N ALA A 251 6.45 23.61 14.10
CA ALA A 251 5.19 22.85 14.05
C ALA A 251 5.03 21.94 15.26
N LEU A 252 6.11 21.25 15.69
CA LEU A 252 6.12 20.39 16.88
C LEU A 252 5.81 21.18 18.16
N ALA A 253 6.30 22.41 18.27
CA ALA A 253 6.03 23.27 19.43
C ALA A 253 4.51 23.57 19.63
N ALA A 254 3.67 23.26 18.63
CA ALA A 254 2.22 23.39 18.76
C ALA A 254 1.55 22.15 19.40
N ILE A 255 2.29 21.07 19.60
CA ILE A 255 1.79 19.79 20.16
C ILE A 255 2.19 19.73 21.65
N PRO A 256 1.22 19.77 22.59
CA PRO A 256 1.52 19.54 24.00
C PRO A 256 2.10 18.13 24.22
N ASP A 257 3.05 18.01 25.12
CA ASP A 257 3.68 16.72 25.50
C ASP A 257 4.14 15.87 24.32
N VAL A 258 4.64 16.54 23.26
CA VAL A 258 4.98 15.94 21.96
C VAL A 258 5.93 14.73 22.08
N GLU A 259 6.80 14.73 23.10
CA GLU A 259 7.80 13.67 23.32
C GLU A 259 7.18 12.34 23.78
N THR A 260 5.94 12.37 24.26
CA THR A 260 5.23 11.20 24.80
C THR A 260 4.21 10.59 23.82
N ILE A 261 4.05 11.22 22.63
CA ILE A 261 3.00 10.85 21.66
C ILE A 261 3.58 9.98 20.53
#